data_dc99e1b3036a64aa86096f01c2ac22e3
#
_entry.id   dc99e1b3036a64aa86096f01c2ac22e3
#
_cell.length_a   1.000
_cell.length_b   1.000
_cell.length_c   1.000
_cell.angle_alpha   90.00
_cell.angle_beta   90.00
_cell.angle_gamma   90.00
#
_symmetry.space_group_name_H-M   'P 1'
#
loop_
_entity.id
_entity.type
_entity.pdbx_description
1 polymer ?
#
loop_
_entity_poly.entity_id
_entity_poly.type
_entity_poly.pdbx_seq_one_letter_code
_entity_poly.pdbx_strand_id
1 'polypeptide(L)'
;MAVLSEGIKRIFKKPFTVRYPKQRPKLSPRFHGRLVWDKNKCIFCFQCQMACPNSVIKIDKENKTYTADLNRCLFCGKCEEVCPVPEKAVRLSQEFELAKTKKEDVVERF
;
A
#
# COMPACT_ATOMS: atom_id res chain seq x y z
N MET A 1 -2.79 41.91 16.00
CA MET A 1 -4.04 42.18 15.22
C MET A 1 -4.13 41.38 13.92
N ALA A 2 -3.01 41.17 13.21
CA ALA A 2 -3.00 40.38 11.96
C ALA A 2 -3.51 38.93 12.13
N VAL A 3 -3.15 38.28 13.23
CA VAL A 3 -3.56 36.90 13.54
C VAL A 3 -5.06 36.76 13.74
N LEU A 4 -5.67 37.74 14.43
CA LEU A 4 -7.11 37.74 14.69
C LEU A 4 -7.92 37.92 13.40
N SER A 5 -7.49 38.82 12.52
CA SER A 5 -8.15 39.04 11.22
C SER A 5 -8.04 37.81 10.30
N GLU A 6 -6.89 37.15 10.32
CA GLU A 6 -6.70 35.90 9.56
C GLU A 6 -7.58 34.75 10.12
N GLY A 7 -7.71 34.65 11.43
CA GLY A 7 -8.58 33.70 12.09
C GLY A 7 -10.06 33.86 11.66
N ILE A 8 -10.55 35.11 11.68
CA ILE A 8 -11.93 35.41 11.24
C ILE A 8 -12.15 35.07 9.77
N LYS A 9 -11.20 35.39 8.89
CA LYS A 9 -11.25 35.05 7.46
C LYS A 9 -11.31 33.55 7.22
N ARG A 10 -10.62 32.76 8.07
CA ARG A 10 -10.60 31.29 7.97
C ARG A 10 -11.95 30.63 8.27
N ILE A 11 -12.75 31.23 9.15
CA ILE A 11 -14.09 30.72 9.50
C ILE A 11 -15.01 30.70 8.27
N PHE A 12 -14.88 31.69 7.39
CA PHE A 12 -15.70 31.82 6.17
C PHE A 12 -15.08 31.19 4.92
N LYS A 13 -13.84 30.73 4.99
CA LYS A 13 -13.19 30.03 3.86
C LYS A 13 -13.55 28.57 3.81
N LYS A 14 -13.62 28.05 2.58
CA LYS A 14 -13.78 26.61 2.35
C LYS A 14 -12.62 25.83 3.01
N PRO A 15 -12.89 24.72 3.71
CA PRO A 15 -11.84 23.93 4.36
C PRO A 15 -10.83 23.42 3.35
N PHE A 16 -9.56 23.43 3.73
CA PHE A 16 -8.45 22.91 2.93
C PHE A 16 -8.45 21.37 2.88
N THR A 17 -9.02 20.73 3.89
CA THR A 17 -9.04 19.29 4.04
C THR A 17 -10.19 18.64 3.26
N VAL A 18 -10.00 17.40 2.84
CA VAL A 18 -11.04 16.58 2.20
C VAL A 18 -12.00 16.05 3.26
N ARG A 19 -13.29 16.05 2.97
CA ARG A 19 -14.33 15.52 3.87
C ARG A 19 -14.40 13.98 3.79
N TYR A 20 -13.34 13.33 4.24
CA TYR A 20 -13.34 11.89 4.36
C TYR A 20 -14.27 11.43 5.51
N PRO A 21 -15.07 10.34 5.38
CA PRO A 21 -15.13 9.38 4.26
C PRO A 21 -16.12 9.77 3.14
N LYS A 22 -16.82 10.89 3.22
CA LYS A 22 -17.81 11.30 2.20
C LYS A 22 -17.17 11.59 0.85
N GLN A 23 -15.97 12.16 0.85
CA GLN A 23 -15.16 12.39 -0.33
C GLN A 23 -13.83 11.64 -0.18
N ARG A 24 -13.52 10.77 -1.13
CA ARG A 24 -12.21 10.13 -1.18
C ARG A 24 -11.17 11.09 -1.77
N PRO A 25 -9.97 11.13 -1.21
CA PRO A 25 -8.89 11.93 -1.78
C PRO A 25 -8.50 11.39 -3.16
N LYS A 26 -8.14 12.28 -4.06
CA LYS A 26 -7.53 11.89 -5.34
C LYS A 26 -6.10 11.45 -5.08
N LEU A 27 -5.82 10.18 -5.27
CA LEU A 27 -4.49 9.62 -5.12
C LEU A 27 -3.66 9.85 -6.39
N SER A 28 -2.36 10.04 -6.21
CA SER A 28 -1.43 10.07 -7.33
C SER A 28 -1.36 8.70 -8.01
N PRO A 29 -1.15 8.62 -9.34
CA PRO A 29 -0.89 7.35 -10.02
C PRO A 29 0.31 6.58 -9.46
N ARG A 30 1.24 7.29 -8.82
CA ARG A 30 2.43 6.72 -8.16
C ARG A 30 2.20 6.30 -6.71
N PHE A 31 0.96 6.33 -6.25
CA PHE A 31 0.65 5.95 -4.88
C PHE A 31 0.82 4.43 -4.70
N HIS A 32 1.54 4.05 -3.65
CA HIS A 32 1.77 2.67 -3.27
C HIS A 32 0.87 2.32 -2.09
N GLY A 33 -0.23 1.64 -2.35
CA GLY A 33 -1.14 1.16 -1.32
C GLY A 33 -0.99 -0.34 -1.06
N ARG A 34 -2.10 -1.03 -0.86
CA ARG A 34 -2.14 -2.46 -0.56
C ARG A 34 -1.40 -3.30 -1.59
N LEU A 35 -0.59 -4.23 -1.11
CA LEU A 35 0.08 -5.22 -1.94
C LEU A 35 -0.94 -6.25 -2.44
N VAL A 36 -0.91 -6.53 -3.73
CA VAL A 36 -1.75 -7.53 -4.41
C VAL A 36 -0.86 -8.52 -5.13
N TRP A 37 -1.13 -9.79 -4.98
CA TRP A 37 -0.40 -10.88 -5.61
C TRP A 37 -1.32 -11.76 -6.45
N ASP A 38 -0.87 -12.11 -7.65
CA ASP A 38 -1.57 -13.00 -8.57
C ASP A 38 -0.81 -14.32 -8.70
N LYS A 39 -1.40 -15.39 -8.18
CA LYS A 39 -0.83 -16.73 -8.20
C LYS A 39 -0.60 -17.26 -9.62
N ASN A 40 -1.49 -16.94 -10.56
CA ASN A 40 -1.44 -17.46 -11.92
C ASN A 40 -0.29 -16.87 -12.75
N LYS A 41 0.12 -15.64 -12.39
CA LYS A 41 1.22 -14.93 -13.06
C LYS A 41 2.58 -15.18 -12.41
N CYS A 42 2.60 -15.64 -11.17
CA CYS A 42 3.81 -15.83 -10.39
C CYS A 42 4.59 -17.07 -10.84
N ILE A 43 5.87 -16.89 -11.14
CA ILE A 43 6.79 -17.99 -11.49
C ILE A 43 7.59 -18.50 -10.29
N PHE A 44 7.32 -17.98 -9.09
CA PHE A 44 8.00 -18.37 -7.85
C PHE A 44 9.54 -18.24 -7.93
N CYS A 45 10.03 -17.13 -8.50
CA CYS A 45 11.48 -16.87 -8.64
C CYS A 45 12.15 -16.31 -7.38
N PHE A 46 11.39 -16.01 -6.31
CA PHE A 46 11.86 -15.47 -5.02
C PHE A 46 12.53 -14.08 -5.08
N GLN A 47 12.60 -13.44 -6.22
CA GLN A 47 13.25 -12.13 -6.34
C GLN A 47 12.61 -11.04 -5.48
N CYS A 48 11.27 -11.01 -5.42
CA CYS A 48 10.54 -10.07 -4.56
C CYS A 48 10.82 -10.29 -3.06
N GLN A 49 11.01 -11.55 -2.64
CA GLN A 49 11.40 -11.87 -1.26
C GLN A 49 12.82 -11.40 -0.94
N MET A 50 13.75 -11.59 -1.86
CA MET A 50 15.15 -11.19 -1.70
C MET A 50 15.34 -9.67 -1.76
N ALA A 51 14.57 -8.99 -2.61
CA ALA A 51 14.66 -7.55 -2.80
C ALA A 51 13.97 -6.75 -1.67
N CYS A 52 13.15 -7.39 -0.85
CA CYS A 52 12.42 -6.72 0.22
C CYS A 52 13.38 -6.30 1.35
N PRO A 53 13.54 -5.00 1.65
CA PRO A 53 14.47 -4.53 2.67
C PRO A 53 14.10 -4.98 4.09
N ASN A 54 12.82 -5.16 4.37
CA ASN A 54 12.33 -5.60 5.69
C ASN A 54 11.99 -7.10 5.75
N SER A 55 12.24 -7.86 4.68
CA SER A 55 11.95 -9.29 4.61
C SER A 55 10.51 -9.64 5.02
N VAL A 56 9.56 -8.84 4.56
CA VAL A 56 8.13 -9.02 4.90
C VAL A 56 7.44 -10.07 4.04
N ILE A 57 8.05 -10.40 2.90
CA ILE A 57 7.51 -11.34 1.93
C ILE A 57 8.08 -12.73 2.20
N LYS A 58 7.19 -13.72 2.31
CA LYS A 58 7.54 -15.13 2.40
C LYS A 58 6.80 -15.90 1.32
N ILE A 59 7.55 -16.64 0.53
CA ILE A 59 7.02 -17.46 -0.57
C ILE A 59 7.27 -18.92 -0.24
N ASP A 60 6.24 -19.70 -0.33
CA ASP A 60 6.31 -21.17 -0.24
C ASP A 60 5.95 -21.76 -1.61
N LYS A 61 6.95 -22.36 -2.25
CA LYS A 61 6.81 -22.95 -3.57
C LYS A 61 6.02 -24.26 -3.53
N GLU A 62 6.16 -25.04 -2.45
CA GLU A 62 5.51 -26.33 -2.29
C GLU A 62 3.99 -26.17 -2.16
N ASN A 63 3.59 -25.26 -1.29
CA ASN A 63 2.16 -24.96 -1.06
C ASN A 63 1.62 -23.91 -2.02
N LYS A 64 2.48 -23.31 -2.86
CA LYS A 64 2.13 -22.19 -3.75
C LYS A 64 1.45 -21.04 -3.01
N THR A 65 1.96 -20.70 -1.85
CA THR A 65 1.45 -19.63 -1.00
C THR A 65 2.39 -18.44 -0.97
N TYR A 66 1.80 -17.26 -0.85
CA TYR A 66 2.50 -15.99 -0.72
C TYR A 66 1.98 -15.28 0.52
N THR A 67 2.86 -14.95 1.41
CA THR A 67 2.51 -14.22 2.64
C THR A 67 3.27 -12.92 2.71
N ALA A 68 2.58 -11.83 2.97
CA ALA A 68 3.17 -10.51 3.13
C ALA A 68 2.67 -9.85 4.42
N ASP A 69 3.58 -9.51 5.31
CA ASP A 69 3.28 -8.79 6.54
C ASP A 69 3.29 -7.27 6.29
N LEU A 70 2.13 -6.70 6.05
CA LEU A 70 1.99 -5.27 5.78
C LEU A 70 2.26 -4.39 7.01
N ASN A 71 2.27 -4.94 8.23
CA ASN A 71 2.65 -4.18 9.44
C ASN A 71 4.10 -3.67 9.37
N ARG A 72 4.96 -4.38 8.66
CA ARG A 72 6.38 -4.09 8.51
C ARG A 72 6.76 -3.60 7.13
N CYS A 73 5.81 -3.55 6.20
CA CYS A 73 6.03 -3.15 4.83
C CYS A 73 6.30 -1.64 4.73
N LEU A 74 7.32 -1.26 3.96
CA LEU A 74 7.65 0.14 3.68
C LEU A 74 6.92 0.70 2.45
N PHE A 75 6.14 -0.12 1.75
CA PHE A 75 5.46 0.25 0.50
C PHE A 75 6.41 0.88 -0.54
N CYS A 76 7.64 0.42 -0.58
CA CYS A 76 8.70 0.98 -1.42
C CYS A 76 8.58 0.60 -2.91
N GLY A 77 7.77 -0.41 -3.26
CA GLY A 77 7.57 -0.86 -4.63
C GLY A 77 8.68 -1.74 -5.22
N LYS A 78 9.73 -2.07 -4.48
CA LYS A 78 10.83 -2.91 -4.97
C LYS A 78 10.38 -4.29 -5.42
N CYS A 79 9.43 -4.90 -4.71
CA CYS A 79 8.86 -6.19 -5.08
C CYS A 79 8.18 -6.18 -6.45
N GLU A 80 7.53 -5.07 -6.81
CA GLU A 80 6.93 -4.88 -8.13
C GLU A 80 8.00 -4.62 -9.21
N GLU A 81 9.01 -3.81 -8.93
CA GLU A 81 10.10 -3.54 -9.85
C GLU A 81 10.88 -4.79 -10.27
N VAL A 82 11.26 -5.62 -9.30
CA VAL A 82 12.10 -6.80 -9.55
C VAL A 82 11.34 -7.99 -10.12
N CYS A 83 10.02 -7.92 -10.20
CA CYS A 83 9.22 -8.99 -10.77
C CYS A 83 9.51 -9.12 -12.28
N PRO A 84 10.07 -10.27 -12.75
CA PRO A 84 10.46 -10.44 -14.14
C PRO A 84 9.28 -10.67 -15.09
N VAL A 85 8.10 -10.97 -14.54
CA VAL A 85 6.90 -11.26 -15.34
C VAL A 85 6.40 -9.98 -16.02
N PRO A 86 6.08 -10.00 -17.33
CA PRO A 86 5.61 -8.83 -18.06
C PRO A 86 4.39 -8.16 -17.43
N GLU A 87 3.44 -8.96 -17.00
CA GLU A 87 2.24 -8.51 -16.27
C GLU A 87 2.43 -8.64 -14.77
N LYS A 88 3.43 -8.12 -14.20
CA LYS A 88 3.76 -8.11 -12.76
C LYS A 88 2.81 -8.94 -11.87
N ALA A 89 3.30 -10.06 -11.34
CA ALA A 89 2.54 -10.90 -10.42
C ALA A 89 2.31 -10.22 -9.06
N VAL A 90 3.21 -9.33 -8.68
CA VAL A 90 3.12 -8.50 -7.48
C VAL A 90 2.93 -7.06 -7.88
N ARG A 91 1.92 -6.41 -7.33
CA ARG A 91 1.62 -4.99 -7.58
C ARG A 91 1.19 -4.29 -6.31
N LEU A 92 1.44 -2.99 -6.24
CA LEU A 92 0.88 -2.12 -5.23
C LEU A 92 -0.35 -1.41 -5.80
N SER A 93 -1.48 -1.59 -5.13
CA SER A 93 -2.76 -0.98 -5.52
C SER A 93 -2.86 0.47 -5.03
N GLN A 94 -3.96 1.12 -5.37
CA GLN A 94 -4.27 2.44 -4.82
C GLN A 94 -5.16 2.39 -3.58
N GLU A 95 -5.31 1.22 -2.98
CA GLU A 95 -6.08 1.05 -1.76
C GLU A 95 -5.25 1.46 -0.54
N PHE A 96 -5.73 2.45 0.20
CA PHE A 96 -5.03 3.02 1.35
C PHE A 96 -5.69 2.69 2.70
N GLU A 97 -6.91 2.16 2.68
CA GLU A 97 -7.66 1.82 3.89
C GLU A 97 -7.22 0.46 4.45
N LEU A 98 -6.03 0.41 5.05
CA LEU A 98 -5.39 -0.82 5.53
C LEU A 98 -5.49 -1.00 7.05
N ALA A 99 -6.09 -0.04 7.75
CA ALA A 99 -6.23 -0.10 9.19
C ALA A 99 -7.11 -1.28 9.62
N LYS A 100 -6.61 -2.09 10.53
CA LYS A 100 -7.30 -3.25 11.12
C LYS A 100 -7.16 -3.22 12.64
N THR A 101 -8.07 -3.89 13.32
CA THR A 101 -8.07 -3.97 14.78
C THR A 101 -6.99 -4.90 15.32
N LYS A 102 -6.71 -5.99 14.58
CA LYS A 102 -5.69 -6.98 14.96
C LYS A 102 -4.53 -6.96 13.98
N LYS A 103 -3.31 -7.13 14.49
CA LYS A 103 -2.09 -7.19 13.66
C LYS A 103 -2.10 -8.35 12.66
N GLU A 104 -2.73 -9.45 13.04
CA GLU A 104 -2.82 -10.67 12.22
C GLU A 104 -3.66 -10.46 10.95
N ASP A 105 -4.67 -9.57 11.03
CA ASP A 105 -5.56 -9.26 9.91
C ASP A 105 -4.88 -8.37 8.84
N VAL A 106 -3.73 -7.79 9.16
CA VAL A 106 -2.92 -6.99 8.24
C VAL A 106 -1.91 -7.84 7.47
N VAL A 107 -1.73 -9.10 7.87
CA VAL A 107 -0.90 -10.06 7.14
C VAL A 107 -1.70 -10.64 5.98
N GLU A 108 -1.30 -10.27 4.77
CA GLU A 108 -1.92 -10.81 3.55
C GLU A 108 -1.39 -12.23 3.28
N ARG A 109 -2.32 -13.16 3.15
CA ARG A 109 -2.05 -14.56 2.78
C ARG A 109 -2.83 -14.89 1.52
N PHE A 110 -2.10 -15.29 0.49
CA PHE A 110 -2.65 -15.61 -0.83
C PHE A 110 -2.42 -17.08 -1.20
#